data_8e52c6bbe0af53070bdd03f61af3504b
#
_entry.id   8e52c6bbe0af53070bdd03f61af3504b
#
_cell.length_a   1.000
_cell.length_b   1.000
_cell.length_c   1.000
_cell.angle_alpha   90.00
_cell.angle_beta   90.00
_cell.angle_gamma   90.00
#
_symmetry.space_group_name_H-M   'P 1'
#
loop_
_entity.id
_entity.type
_entity.pdbx_description
1 polymer ?
#
loop_
_entity_poly.entity_id
_entity_poly.type
_entity_poly.pdbx_seq_one_letter_code
_entity_poly.pdbx_strand_id
1 'polypeptide(L)'
;MSDPKILLVSDNPCLAAAVVRHCGSLSGLGAVQIHDPDAAADALCRGDGDGAFLLCVVDLTLPEEAVRRLAAASTASGVPWLAVAECYRPEFRDLSQELDAIDFVVAEAEDPAAVARYVDRLLKNRAARILIVEDSAFMRLFLRRVLRRYQFRVHMAASAAKALAILEHRPDIAAVIIDYDMPVLNGVELTRTIRRRFRLREICLIGISGKAPRSISAEFLKSGGDDYLHKPFEREELYCRVLHGVEAVERMLEIKRLERLRRMFLSMLAHDLKSPAGGIVGAANLILDGVCGEIGGEVREMAAVISQAGRRLCSLASNMQDLTRLETGRLEPALVMAHLDALALERARLAEATAAGKSIRVETRAAQLPPMSLDPDLIARVLDNLLSNAVKFSPPGSLVRLTLRPAGDEVVVRVADQGPGILTEERHRLFKPFERLSARPTAGEKSLGLGLAIAEGIVAAHGGRIWVESEPGQGAAFCFTLPMSMDFSDQADACISS
;
A
#
# COMPACT_ATOMS: atom_id res chain seq x y z
N MET A 1 -3.82 32.28 11.40
CA MET A 1 -3.46 31.55 12.62
C MET A 1 -1.93 31.63 12.66
N SER A 2 -1.35 32.20 13.73
CA SER A 2 0.10 32.24 13.92
C SER A 2 0.65 30.80 14.01
N ASP A 3 1.86 30.61 13.51
CA ASP A 3 2.55 29.32 13.59
C ASP A 3 2.75 28.92 15.06
N PRO A 4 2.56 27.64 15.40
CA PRO A 4 2.75 27.17 16.77
C PRO A 4 4.23 27.38 17.20
N LYS A 5 4.42 27.84 18.45
CA LYS A 5 5.74 28.13 18.99
C LYS A 5 6.10 27.15 20.11
N ILE A 6 7.38 26.81 20.22
CA ILE A 6 7.96 26.08 21.35
C ILE A 6 8.74 27.06 22.19
N LEU A 7 8.53 26.99 23.49
CA LEU A 7 9.39 27.70 24.46
C LEU A 7 10.50 26.77 24.91
N LEU A 8 11.74 27.16 24.74
CA LEU A 8 12.93 26.44 25.24
C LEU A 8 13.58 27.22 26.33
N VAL A 9 13.77 26.61 27.49
CA VAL A 9 14.46 27.18 28.66
C VAL A 9 15.67 26.31 28.99
N SER A 10 16.84 26.77 28.63
CA SER A 10 18.12 26.08 28.84
C SER A 10 19.27 27.03 28.81
N ASP A 11 20.23 26.81 29.70
CA ASP A 11 21.53 27.51 29.71
C ASP A 11 22.57 26.80 28.82
N ASN A 12 22.24 25.63 28.28
CA ASN A 12 23.10 24.86 27.40
C ASN A 12 23.00 25.35 25.96
N PRO A 13 24.04 26.01 25.42
CA PRO A 13 24.00 26.53 24.05
C PRO A 13 23.96 25.44 22.99
N CYS A 14 24.54 24.24 23.26
CA CYS A 14 24.53 23.12 22.32
C CYS A 14 23.14 22.53 22.18
N LEU A 15 22.46 22.27 23.29
CA LEU A 15 21.07 21.79 23.32
C LEU A 15 20.16 22.81 22.66
N ALA A 16 20.28 24.07 22.99
CA ALA A 16 19.45 25.13 22.43
C ALA A 16 19.63 25.26 20.93
N ALA A 17 20.86 25.28 20.43
CA ALA A 17 21.15 25.35 19.00
C ALA A 17 20.61 24.11 18.24
N ALA A 18 20.71 22.94 18.85
CA ALA A 18 20.17 21.71 18.26
C ALA A 18 18.64 21.74 18.16
N VAL A 19 17.95 22.11 19.24
CA VAL A 19 16.47 22.18 19.26
C VAL A 19 15.99 23.25 18.29
N VAL A 20 16.54 24.46 18.30
CA VAL A 20 16.14 25.55 17.40
C VAL A 20 16.37 25.18 15.94
N ARG A 21 17.53 24.60 15.58
CA ARG A 21 17.88 24.20 14.23
C ARG A 21 16.91 23.13 13.69
N HIS A 22 16.69 22.07 14.47
CA HIS A 22 15.85 20.97 14.02
C HIS A 22 14.36 21.31 14.05
N CYS A 23 13.89 22.07 15.04
CA CYS A 23 12.51 22.55 15.07
C CYS A 23 12.24 23.57 13.94
N GLY A 24 13.19 24.41 13.59
CA GLY A 24 13.08 25.32 12.44
C GLY A 24 13.03 24.61 11.08
N SER A 25 13.49 23.35 10.99
CA SER A 25 13.32 22.53 9.79
C SER A 25 11.92 21.88 9.67
N LEU A 26 11.15 21.85 10.77
CA LEU A 26 9.76 21.40 10.77
C LEU A 26 8.89 22.55 10.25
N SER A 27 8.25 22.36 9.12
CA SER A 27 7.43 23.39 8.45
C SER A 27 6.35 23.96 9.38
N GLY A 28 6.41 25.28 9.62
CA GLY A 28 5.41 26.00 10.41
C GLY A 28 5.60 25.93 11.93
N LEU A 29 6.79 25.59 12.43
CA LEU A 29 7.09 25.60 13.86
C LEU A 29 8.13 26.67 14.21
N GLY A 30 7.78 27.62 15.08
CA GLY A 30 8.71 28.58 15.66
C GLY A 30 9.30 28.06 16.97
N ALA A 31 10.57 28.33 17.23
CA ALA A 31 11.18 28.08 18.53
C ALA A 31 11.63 29.44 19.16
N VAL A 32 11.21 29.66 20.40
CA VAL A 32 11.57 30.82 21.18
C VAL A 32 12.45 30.34 22.33
N GLN A 33 13.71 30.75 22.35
CA GLN A 33 14.63 30.46 23.43
C GLN A 33 14.60 31.61 24.45
N ILE A 34 14.41 31.28 25.73
CA ILE A 34 14.53 32.21 26.85
C ILE A 34 15.51 31.60 27.85
N HIS A 35 16.57 32.34 28.18
CA HIS A 35 17.59 31.87 29.13
C HIS A 35 17.18 32.10 30.59
N ASP A 36 16.44 33.17 30.84
CA ASP A 36 15.98 33.51 32.20
C ASP A 36 14.68 32.72 32.52
N PRO A 37 14.71 31.82 33.52
CA PRO A 37 13.55 31.07 33.94
C PRO A 37 12.36 31.91 34.40
N ASP A 38 12.61 33.08 35.01
CA ASP A 38 11.53 33.95 35.48
C ASP A 38 10.84 34.66 34.30
N ALA A 39 11.60 35.14 33.34
CA ALA A 39 11.06 35.68 32.11
C ALA A 39 10.29 34.63 31.32
N ALA A 40 10.73 33.36 31.31
CA ALA A 40 10.04 32.25 30.66
C ALA A 40 8.70 31.89 31.36
N ALA A 41 8.70 31.85 32.70
CA ALA A 41 7.48 31.64 33.47
C ALA A 41 6.45 32.76 33.24
N ASP A 42 6.90 34.00 33.19
CA ASP A 42 6.09 35.17 32.85
C ASP A 42 5.51 35.08 31.41
N ALA A 43 6.29 34.63 30.42
CA ALA A 43 5.85 34.44 29.06
C ALA A 43 4.77 33.37 28.95
N LEU A 44 4.89 32.25 29.70
CA LEU A 44 3.86 31.23 29.82
C LEU A 44 2.55 31.76 30.40
N CYS A 45 2.63 32.59 31.45
CA CYS A 45 1.46 33.14 32.15
C CYS A 45 0.77 34.27 31.38
N ARG A 46 1.51 35.09 30.64
CA ARG A 46 0.93 36.23 29.90
C ARG A 46 0.12 35.77 28.69
N GLY A 47 0.40 34.58 28.15
CA GLY A 47 -0.24 34.08 26.93
C GLY A 47 -0.14 35.12 25.83
N ASP A 48 1.09 35.49 25.44
CA ASP A 48 1.34 36.59 24.50
C ASP A 48 0.43 36.43 23.27
N GLY A 49 -0.38 37.44 23.00
CA GLY A 49 -1.53 37.48 22.10
C GLY A 49 -1.30 37.07 20.64
N ASP A 50 -0.16 36.43 20.33
CA ASP A 50 0.26 36.00 18.98
C ASP A 50 0.56 34.48 18.87
N GLY A 51 -0.12 33.68 19.66
CA GLY A 51 -0.08 32.22 19.59
C GLY A 51 0.40 31.57 20.89
N ALA A 52 -0.48 30.82 21.54
CA ALA A 52 -0.12 30.02 22.71
C ALA A 52 1.03 29.06 22.38
N PHE A 53 2.00 28.94 23.29
CA PHE A 53 3.05 27.95 23.17
C PHE A 53 2.46 26.54 23.08
N LEU A 54 3.01 25.73 22.17
CA LEU A 54 2.63 24.35 21.99
C LEU A 54 3.19 23.44 23.08
N LEU A 55 4.45 23.75 23.48
CA LEU A 55 5.23 22.96 24.39
C LEU A 55 6.27 23.89 25.07
N CYS A 56 6.52 23.66 26.34
CA CYS A 56 7.67 24.21 27.06
C CYS A 56 8.72 23.11 27.24
N VAL A 57 9.93 23.31 26.75
CA VAL A 57 11.06 22.39 26.90
C VAL A 57 11.96 22.97 28.00
N VAL A 58 12.13 22.24 29.09
CA VAL A 58 12.87 22.70 30.28
C VAL A 58 14.08 21.80 30.50
N ASP A 59 15.26 22.42 30.55
CA ASP A 59 16.50 21.74 30.89
C ASP A 59 16.59 21.50 32.39
N LEU A 60 16.75 20.24 32.81
CA LEU A 60 16.86 19.85 34.22
C LEU A 60 18.22 20.12 34.83
N THR A 61 19.18 20.65 34.08
CA THR A 61 20.44 21.16 34.62
C THR A 61 20.29 22.54 35.28
N LEU A 62 19.15 23.21 35.06
CA LEU A 62 18.78 24.44 35.76
C LEU A 62 18.60 24.19 37.28
N PRO A 63 18.69 25.22 38.11
CA PRO A 63 18.39 25.09 39.54
C PRO A 63 16.98 24.52 39.77
N GLU A 64 16.84 23.55 40.67
CA GLU A 64 15.57 22.85 40.94
C GLU A 64 14.38 23.79 41.20
N GLU A 65 14.64 24.90 41.93
CA GLU A 65 13.63 25.91 42.21
C GLU A 65 13.10 26.60 40.94
N ALA A 66 13.96 26.81 39.95
CA ALA A 66 13.60 27.36 38.65
C ALA A 66 12.75 26.35 37.85
N VAL A 67 13.14 25.07 37.85
CA VAL A 67 12.39 24.00 37.23
C VAL A 67 10.97 23.88 37.82
N ARG A 68 10.87 23.93 39.16
CA ARG A 68 9.56 23.90 39.88
C ARG A 68 8.68 25.08 39.51
N ARG A 69 9.22 26.29 39.37
CA ARG A 69 8.48 27.50 38.95
C ARG A 69 7.98 27.38 37.51
N LEU A 70 8.83 26.91 36.58
CA LEU A 70 8.47 26.69 35.19
C LEU A 70 7.38 25.63 35.04
N ALA A 71 7.50 24.53 35.78
CA ALA A 71 6.47 23.48 35.81
C ALA A 71 5.11 23.99 36.31
N ALA A 72 5.13 24.82 37.38
CA ALA A 72 3.93 25.46 37.92
C ALA A 72 3.30 26.43 36.92
N ALA A 73 4.10 27.30 36.27
CA ALA A 73 3.62 28.21 35.22
C ALA A 73 3.07 27.49 34.02
N SER A 74 3.70 26.41 33.60
CA SER A 74 3.25 25.52 32.50
C SER A 74 1.88 24.88 32.81
N THR A 75 1.73 24.42 34.06
CA THR A 75 0.45 23.82 34.51
C THR A 75 -0.66 24.89 34.58
N ALA A 76 -0.36 26.07 35.08
CA ALA A 76 -1.32 27.17 35.17
C ALA A 76 -1.76 27.70 33.81
N SER A 77 -0.88 27.76 32.83
CA SER A 77 -1.15 28.18 31.46
C SER A 77 -1.78 27.09 30.60
N GLY A 78 -1.79 25.84 31.07
CA GLY A 78 -2.25 24.68 30.29
C GLY A 78 -1.31 24.25 29.15
N VAL A 79 -0.09 24.81 29.11
CA VAL A 79 0.96 24.43 28.15
C VAL A 79 1.69 23.19 28.69
N PRO A 80 1.73 22.05 27.99
CA PRO A 80 2.51 20.91 28.46
C PRO A 80 4.00 21.22 28.45
N TRP A 81 4.76 20.60 29.37
CA TRP A 81 6.20 20.78 29.42
C TRP A 81 6.95 19.46 29.34
N LEU A 82 8.09 19.49 28.66
CA LEU A 82 9.01 18.38 28.44
C LEU A 82 10.28 18.61 29.26
N ALA A 83 10.65 17.62 30.06
CA ALA A 83 11.91 17.62 30.76
C ALA A 83 13.04 17.11 29.86
N VAL A 84 14.16 17.84 29.82
CA VAL A 84 15.32 17.43 29.00
C VAL A 84 16.58 17.49 29.85
N ALA A 85 17.53 16.56 29.66
CA ALA A 85 18.86 16.61 30.24
C ALA A 85 19.88 15.99 29.29
N GLU A 86 21.16 16.34 29.43
CA GLU A 86 22.26 15.77 28.61
C GLU A 86 22.58 14.31 28.96
N CYS A 87 22.29 13.90 30.19
CA CYS A 87 22.56 12.54 30.65
C CYS A 87 21.40 12.03 31.53
N TYR A 88 21.24 10.72 31.57
CA TYR A 88 20.29 10.08 32.46
C TYR A 88 20.80 10.18 33.91
N ARG A 89 19.96 10.75 34.81
CA ARG A 89 20.10 10.69 36.28
C ARG A 89 18.76 10.30 36.87
N PRO A 90 18.74 9.38 37.83
CA PRO A 90 17.48 8.97 38.50
C PRO A 90 16.74 10.18 39.11
N GLU A 91 17.47 11.12 39.72
CA GLU A 91 16.90 12.32 40.34
C GLU A 91 16.16 13.20 39.32
N PHE A 92 16.63 13.29 38.09
CA PHE A 92 15.97 14.04 37.01
C PHE A 92 14.67 13.39 36.58
N ARG A 93 14.66 12.06 36.50
CA ARG A 93 13.46 11.31 36.22
C ARG A 93 12.42 11.46 37.33
N ASP A 94 12.84 11.30 38.56
CA ASP A 94 11.96 11.44 39.72
C ASP A 94 11.37 12.84 39.81
N LEU A 95 12.18 13.91 39.61
CA LEU A 95 11.73 15.29 39.56
C LEU A 95 10.74 15.55 38.42
N SER A 96 11.01 15.00 37.24
CA SER A 96 10.12 15.14 36.09
C SER A 96 8.75 14.49 36.32
N GLN A 97 8.70 13.35 36.99
CA GLN A 97 7.49 12.67 37.39
C GLN A 97 6.74 13.40 38.50
N GLU A 98 7.45 13.85 39.54
CA GLU A 98 6.89 14.62 40.65
C GLU A 98 6.18 15.88 40.13
N LEU A 99 6.83 16.61 39.24
CA LEU A 99 6.34 17.87 38.67
C LEU A 99 5.39 17.69 37.47
N ASP A 100 5.00 16.47 37.20
CA ASP A 100 4.04 16.14 36.14
C ASP A 100 4.51 16.57 34.73
N ALA A 101 5.81 16.39 34.38
CA ALA A 101 6.31 16.58 33.02
C ALA A 101 5.60 15.61 32.05
N ILE A 102 5.44 16.02 30.80
CA ILE A 102 4.81 15.15 29.77
C ILE A 102 5.68 13.90 29.53
N ASP A 103 7.00 14.10 29.54
CA ASP A 103 8.01 13.06 29.42
C ASP A 103 9.38 13.57 29.86
N PHE A 104 10.36 12.67 29.93
CA PHE A 104 11.77 12.97 30.18
C PHE A 104 12.62 12.45 29.03
N VAL A 105 13.32 13.35 28.34
CA VAL A 105 14.16 13.03 27.17
C VAL A 105 15.62 13.28 27.50
N VAL A 106 16.47 12.29 27.29
CA VAL A 106 17.92 12.45 27.35
C VAL A 106 18.42 12.87 25.98
N ALA A 107 18.98 14.06 25.91
CA ALA A 107 19.57 14.64 24.69
C ALA A 107 21.09 14.53 24.78
N GLU A 108 21.64 13.34 24.54
CA GLU A 108 23.07 13.10 24.51
C GLU A 108 23.75 13.93 23.42
N ALA A 109 25.02 14.28 23.65
CA ALA A 109 25.81 15.06 22.68
C ALA A 109 25.90 14.35 21.30
N GLU A 110 25.80 13.02 21.30
CA GLU A 110 25.83 12.19 20.12
C GLU A 110 24.46 12.16 19.38
N ASP A 111 23.35 12.50 20.05
CA ASP A 111 22.01 12.54 19.46
C ASP A 111 21.25 13.85 19.80
N PRO A 112 21.72 14.99 19.32
CA PRO A 112 21.10 16.28 19.60
C PRO A 112 19.71 16.43 18.96
N ALA A 113 19.31 15.52 18.08
CA ALA A 113 18.01 15.52 17.41
C ALA A 113 16.90 14.81 18.22
N ALA A 114 17.20 14.17 19.34
CA ALA A 114 16.23 13.42 20.15
C ALA A 114 15.02 14.27 20.55
N VAL A 115 15.27 15.48 21.06
CA VAL A 115 14.22 16.44 21.46
C VAL A 115 13.37 16.84 20.25
N ALA A 116 14.00 17.14 19.12
CA ALA A 116 13.26 17.54 17.92
C ALA A 116 12.40 16.41 17.36
N ARG A 117 12.87 15.16 17.40
CA ARG A 117 12.05 13.99 17.04
C ARG A 117 10.85 13.83 17.96
N TYR A 118 11.03 14.05 19.26
CA TYR A 118 9.92 14.01 20.21
C TYR A 118 8.89 15.10 19.93
N VAL A 119 9.35 16.32 19.67
CA VAL A 119 8.48 17.44 19.29
C VAL A 119 7.74 17.18 17.99
N ASP A 120 8.42 16.69 16.95
CA ASP A 120 7.79 16.27 15.69
C ASP A 120 6.67 15.23 15.94
N ARG A 121 6.93 14.28 16.85
CA ARG A 121 5.92 13.27 17.22
C ARG A 121 4.70 13.91 17.89
N LEU A 122 4.89 14.85 18.82
CA LEU A 122 3.77 15.57 19.45
C LEU A 122 2.95 16.37 18.43
N LEU A 123 3.60 16.98 17.44
CA LEU A 123 2.91 17.66 16.34
C LEU A 123 2.05 16.69 15.51
N LYS A 124 2.59 15.53 15.18
CA LYS A 124 1.85 14.48 14.47
C LYS A 124 0.67 13.96 15.29
N ASN A 125 0.85 13.80 16.60
CA ASN A 125 -0.23 13.39 17.51
C ASN A 125 -1.45 14.34 17.44
N ARG A 126 -1.25 15.65 17.20
CA ARG A 126 -2.36 16.62 17.04
C ARG A 126 -3.23 16.33 15.82
N ALA A 127 -2.71 15.66 14.81
CA ALA A 127 -3.48 15.22 13.66
C ALA A 127 -4.24 13.91 13.95
N ALA A 128 -3.68 13.03 14.78
CA ALA A 128 -4.23 11.73 15.09
C ALA A 128 -5.48 11.81 15.99
N ARG A 129 -6.51 11.07 15.63
CA ARG A 129 -7.76 10.96 16.40
C ARG A 129 -7.86 9.58 17.04
N ILE A 130 -8.12 9.59 18.34
CA ILE A 130 -8.28 8.38 19.15
C ILE A 130 -9.73 8.33 19.66
N LEU A 131 -10.35 7.16 19.54
CA LEU A 131 -11.65 6.89 20.13
C LEU A 131 -11.46 6.05 21.40
N ILE A 132 -12.03 6.50 22.52
CA ILE A 132 -12.10 5.74 23.77
C ILE A 132 -13.50 5.17 23.89
N VAL A 133 -13.60 3.86 24.11
CA VAL A 133 -14.83 3.13 24.36
C VAL A 133 -14.73 2.49 25.74
N GLU A 134 -15.40 3.07 26.71
CA GLU A 134 -15.32 2.69 28.13
C GLU A 134 -16.64 3.11 28.79
N ASP A 135 -17.28 2.24 29.55
CA ASP A 135 -18.58 2.54 30.20
C ASP A 135 -18.39 3.36 31.48
N SER A 136 -17.28 3.17 32.19
CA SER A 136 -16.94 3.97 33.38
C SER A 136 -16.63 5.42 33.03
N ALA A 137 -17.43 6.37 33.52
CA ALA A 137 -17.19 7.80 33.27
C ALA A 137 -15.83 8.26 33.83
N PHE A 138 -15.43 7.73 34.99
CA PHE A 138 -14.14 8.05 35.63
C PHE A 138 -12.97 7.59 34.76
N MET A 139 -12.96 6.33 34.35
CA MET A 139 -11.88 5.77 33.52
C MET A 139 -11.82 6.43 32.15
N ARG A 140 -12.97 6.70 31.54
CA ARG A 140 -13.06 7.43 30.26
C ARG A 140 -12.47 8.84 30.34
N LEU A 141 -12.69 9.57 31.44
CA LEU A 141 -12.09 10.89 31.69
C LEU A 141 -10.59 10.79 31.97
N PHE A 142 -10.17 9.78 32.72
CA PHE A 142 -8.75 9.51 32.99
C PHE A 142 -7.99 9.26 31.68
N LEU A 143 -8.44 8.33 30.85
CA LEU A 143 -7.82 8.01 29.55
C LEU A 143 -7.76 9.24 28.64
N ARG A 144 -8.86 10.03 28.59
CA ARG A 144 -8.89 11.29 27.85
C ARG A 144 -7.84 12.28 28.35
N ARG A 145 -7.70 12.42 29.68
CA ARG A 145 -6.72 13.35 30.27
C ARG A 145 -5.29 12.93 29.88
N VAL A 146 -4.96 11.64 30.01
CA VAL A 146 -3.66 11.10 29.64
C VAL A 146 -3.37 11.37 28.16
N LEU A 147 -4.26 10.97 27.25
CA LEU A 147 -4.00 11.10 25.81
C LEU A 147 -3.96 12.55 25.32
N ARG A 148 -4.76 13.44 25.89
CA ARG A 148 -4.72 14.87 25.56
C ARG A 148 -3.42 15.54 25.99
N ARG A 149 -2.79 15.07 27.06
CA ARG A 149 -1.46 15.52 27.48
C ARG A 149 -0.42 15.29 26.40
N TYR A 150 -0.48 14.14 25.70
CA TYR A 150 0.34 13.82 24.54
C TYR A 150 -0.20 14.39 23.22
N GLN A 151 -1.07 15.41 23.30
CA GLN A 151 -1.61 16.18 22.19
C GLN A 151 -2.57 15.41 21.24
N PHE A 152 -3.01 14.21 21.56
CA PHE A 152 -3.98 13.49 20.75
C PHE A 152 -5.37 14.15 20.77
N ARG A 153 -6.08 14.08 19.64
CA ARG A 153 -7.50 14.44 19.57
C ARG A 153 -8.35 13.25 20.00
N VAL A 154 -9.09 13.41 21.10
CA VAL A 154 -9.80 12.30 21.73
C VAL A 154 -11.30 12.43 21.58
N HIS A 155 -11.94 11.41 21.05
CA HIS A 155 -13.37 11.16 21.03
C HIS A 155 -13.71 10.13 22.13
N MET A 156 -14.93 10.17 22.65
CA MET A 156 -15.36 9.29 23.74
C MET A 156 -16.72 8.67 23.45
N ALA A 157 -16.83 7.38 23.68
CA ALA A 157 -18.09 6.62 23.63
C ALA A 157 -18.28 5.87 24.95
N ALA A 158 -19.49 5.93 25.50
CA ALA A 158 -19.85 5.22 26.73
C ALA A 158 -20.45 3.83 26.44
N SER A 159 -20.51 3.42 25.18
CA SER A 159 -21.04 2.11 24.76
C SER A 159 -20.58 1.78 23.35
N ALA A 160 -20.62 0.48 23.02
CA ALA A 160 -20.30 -0.01 21.69
C ALA A 160 -21.16 0.61 20.58
N ALA A 161 -22.45 0.81 20.82
CA ALA A 161 -23.36 1.45 19.84
C ALA A 161 -22.94 2.89 19.51
N LYS A 162 -22.55 3.69 20.53
CA LYS A 162 -22.04 5.06 20.32
C LYS A 162 -20.70 5.03 19.60
N ALA A 163 -19.83 4.04 19.88
CA ALA A 163 -18.54 3.88 19.21
C ALA A 163 -18.74 3.63 17.71
N LEU A 164 -19.61 2.71 17.34
CA LEU A 164 -19.93 2.41 15.95
C LEU A 164 -20.50 3.62 15.21
N ALA A 165 -21.41 4.37 15.83
CA ALA A 165 -21.96 5.60 15.25
C ALA A 165 -20.86 6.67 15.02
N ILE A 166 -19.91 6.83 15.97
CA ILE A 166 -18.79 7.76 15.80
C ILE A 166 -17.89 7.29 14.64
N LEU A 167 -17.57 5.99 14.56
CA LEU A 167 -16.74 5.44 13.49
C LEU A 167 -17.37 5.61 12.10
N GLU A 168 -18.68 5.60 11.98
CA GLU A 168 -19.37 5.87 10.71
C GLU A 168 -19.18 7.31 10.23
N HIS A 169 -19.26 8.27 11.14
CA HIS A 169 -19.16 9.70 10.80
C HIS A 169 -17.72 10.21 10.82
N ARG A 170 -16.77 9.45 11.35
CA ARG A 170 -15.35 9.83 11.50
C ARG A 170 -14.43 8.77 10.89
N PRO A 171 -14.18 8.84 9.58
CA PRO A 171 -13.27 7.90 8.90
C PRO A 171 -11.80 8.10 9.27
N ASP A 172 -11.46 9.18 9.95
CA ASP A 172 -10.11 9.62 10.28
C ASP A 172 -9.64 9.23 11.70
N ILE A 173 -10.35 8.30 12.37
CA ILE A 173 -9.91 7.72 13.63
C ILE A 173 -8.80 6.73 13.37
N ALA A 174 -7.61 6.99 13.95
CA ALA A 174 -6.42 6.16 13.80
C ALA A 174 -6.36 4.99 14.80
N ALA A 175 -6.87 5.19 16.03
CA ALA A 175 -6.88 4.14 17.03
C ALA A 175 -8.15 4.15 17.88
N VAL A 176 -8.57 2.97 18.34
CA VAL A 176 -9.68 2.79 19.26
C VAL A 176 -9.19 2.04 20.49
N ILE A 177 -9.41 2.62 21.65
CA ILE A 177 -9.17 1.99 22.95
C ILE A 177 -10.50 1.43 23.42
N ILE A 178 -10.53 0.11 23.67
CA ILE A 178 -11.77 -0.63 23.94
C ILE A 178 -11.68 -1.30 25.29
N ASP A 179 -12.57 -0.94 26.22
CA ASP A 179 -12.71 -1.71 27.45
C ASP A 179 -13.34 -3.07 27.16
N TYR A 180 -12.83 -4.09 27.82
CA TYR A 180 -13.38 -5.44 27.68
C TYR A 180 -14.72 -5.60 28.37
N ASP A 181 -14.84 -5.08 29.60
CA ASP A 181 -15.96 -5.30 30.49
C ASP A 181 -17.08 -4.27 30.27
N MET A 182 -17.69 -4.25 29.10
CA MET A 182 -18.80 -3.36 28.80
C MET A 182 -20.16 -4.09 28.80
N PRO A 183 -21.25 -3.41 29.22
CA PRO A 183 -22.59 -3.99 29.16
C PRO A 183 -23.08 -4.10 27.72
N VAL A 184 -23.93 -5.13 27.46
CA VAL A 184 -24.63 -5.42 26.19
C VAL A 184 -23.71 -6.02 25.11
N LEU A 185 -22.61 -5.36 24.79
CA LEU A 185 -21.63 -5.83 23.78
C LEU A 185 -20.22 -5.68 24.38
N ASN A 186 -19.54 -6.80 24.61
CA ASN A 186 -18.21 -6.77 25.18
C ASN A 186 -17.15 -6.31 24.18
N GLY A 187 -15.93 -6.03 24.67
CA GLY A 187 -14.86 -5.49 23.85
C GLY A 187 -14.43 -6.39 22.68
N VAL A 188 -14.51 -7.73 22.85
CA VAL A 188 -14.18 -8.69 21.79
C VAL A 188 -15.23 -8.67 20.68
N GLU A 189 -16.50 -8.65 21.04
CA GLU A 189 -17.59 -8.59 20.06
C GLU A 189 -17.59 -7.25 19.28
N LEU A 190 -17.30 -6.14 19.98
CA LEU A 190 -17.13 -4.85 19.34
C LEU A 190 -15.94 -4.87 18.35
N THR A 191 -14.81 -5.47 18.74
CA THR A 191 -13.64 -5.64 17.87
C THR A 191 -13.97 -6.41 16.59
N ARG A 192 -14.67 -7.55 16.72
CA ARG A 192 -15.13 -8.32 15.55
C ARG A 192 -16.07 -7.50 14.66
N THR A 193 -16.97 -6.72 15.27
CA THR A 193 -17.92 -5.87 14.54
C THR A 193 -17.19 -4.76 13.78
N ILE A 194 -16.22 -4.10 14.41
CA ILE A 194 -15.41 -3.05 13.76
C ILE A 194 -14.67 -3.63 12.57
N ARG A 195 -13.99 -4.80 12.73
CA ARG A 195 -13.25 -5.44 11.64
C ARG A 195 -14.12 -5.88 10.47
N ARG A 196 -15.35 -6.34 10.74
CA ARG A 196 -16.30 -6.69 9.68
C ARG A 196 -16.86 -5.46 8.97
N ARG A 197 -17.32 -4.45 9.72
CA ARG A 197 -18.03 -3.29 9.18
C ARG A 197 -17.10 -2.26 8.51
N PHE A 198 -15.88 -2.11 9.04
CA PHE A 198 -14.88 -1.17 8.56
C PHE A 198 -13.66 -1.87 7.99
N ARG A 199 -13.89 -2.95 7.26
CA ARG A 199 -12.86 -3.86 6.73
C ARG A 199 -11.74 -3.18 5.93
N LEU A 200 -12.05 -2.09 5.25
CA LEU A 200 -11.09 -1.35 4.41
C LEU A 200 -10.36 -0.23 5.15
N ARG A 201 -10.68 0.02 6.42
CA ARG A 201 -10.06 1.09 7.21
C ARG A 201 -8.90 0.56 8.02
N GLU A 202 -7.80 1.29 7.97
CA GLU A 202 -6.67 1.04 8.85
C GLU A 202 -6.93 1.72 10.20
N ILE A 203 -7.30 0.92 11.18
CA ILE A 203 -7.59 1.38 12.54
C ILE A 203 -6.88 0.45 13.52
N CYS A 204 -6.08 1.00 14.42
CA CYS A 204 -5.49 0.23 15.51
C CYS A 204 -6.52 0.01 16.63
N LEU A 205 -6.73 -1.23 17.06
CA LEU A 205 -7.65 -1.60 18.14
C LEU A 205 -6.87 -2.10 19.35
N ILE A 206 -6.96 -1.36 20.46
CA ILE A 206 -6.25 -1.65 21.71
C ILE A 206 -7.28 -2.04 22.78
N GLY A 207 -7.21 -3.26 23.28
CA GLY A 207 -8.07 -3.73 24.37
C GLY A 207 -7.54 -3.30 25.73
N ILE A 208 -8.43 -2.98 26.66
CA ILE A 208 -8.09 -2.74 28.09
C ILE A 208 -8.98 -3.59 28.97
N SER A 209 -8.44 -4.22 30.03
CA SER A 209 -9.24 -4.92 31.04
C SER A 209 -8.59 -4.96 32.41
N GLY A 210 -9.40 -4.97 33.47
CA GLY A 210 -8.94 -5.00 34.87
C GLY A 210 -8.95 -6.36 35.53
N LYS A 211 -9.81 -7.29 35.11
CA LYS A 211 -10.07 -8.55 35.82
C LYS A 211 -9.90 -9.81 34.96
N ALA A 212 -9.47 -9.63 33.72
CA ALA A 212 -9.51 -10.70 32.77
C ALA A 212 -8.36 -11.73 32.94
N PRO A 213 -8.65 -13.03 32.88
CA PRO A 213 -7.61 -14.05 32.76
C PRO A 213 -6.74 -13.79 31.53
N ARG A 214 -5.49 -14.24 31.55
CA ARG A 214 -4.57 -14.14 30.39
C ARG A 214 -5.14 -14.68 29.07
N SER A 215 -6.17 -15.54 29.14
CA SER A 215 -6.90 -16.06 27.98
C SER A 215 -7.66 -14.99 27.18
N ILE A 216 -8.08 -13.91 27.82
CA ILE A 216 -8.89 -12.85 27.17
C ILE A 216 -8.04 -11.94 26.28
N SER A 217 -6.80 -11.65 26.66
CA SER A 217 -5.89 -10.93 25.77
C SER A 217 -5.66 -11.68 24.47
N ALA A 218 -5.49 -13.01 24.54
CA ALA A 218 -5.36 -13.87 23.39
C ALA A 218 -6.64 -13.93 22.54
N GLU A 219 -7.83 -13.93 23.18
CA GLU A 219 -9.11 -13.89 22.47
C GLU A 219 -9.32 -12.54 21.75
N PHE A 220 -9.00 -11.43 22.41
CA PHE A 220 -9.07 -10.10 21.81
C PHE A 220 -8.19 -9.99 20.56
N LEU A 221 -6.92 -10.42 20.66
CA LEU A 221 -5.98 -10.44 19.53
C LEU A 221 -6.46 -11.35 18.39
N LYS A 222 -6.92 -12.58 18.70
CA LYS A 222 -7.50 -13.49 17.70
C LYS A 222 -8.76 -12.94 17.03
N SER A 223 -9.46 -12.01 17.68
CA SER A 223 -10.67 -11.37 17.14
C SER A 223 -10.36 -10.15 16.26
N GLY A 224 -9.09 -9.87 16.03
CA GLY A 224 -8.61 -8.77 15.19
C GLY A 224 -8.18 -7.51 15.96
N GLY A 225 -7.99 -7.60 17.29
CA GLY A 225 -7.30 -6.57 18.05
C GLY A 225 -5.81 -6.55 17.73
N ASP A 226 -5.19 -5.38 17.80
CA ASP A 226 -3.77 -5.20 17.49
C ASP A 226 -2.90 -5.25 18.75
N ASP A 227 -3.41 -4.77 19.89
CA ASP A 227 -2.68 -4.76 21.15
C ASP A 227 -3.64 -4.83 22.36
N TYR A 228 -3.08 -5.09 23.52
CA TYR A 228 -3.86 -5.28 24.75
C TYR A 228 -3.12 -4.79 25.98
N LEU A 229 -3.83 -4.11 26.91
CA LEU A 229 -3.28 -3.51 28.12
C LEU A 229 -4.06 -3.96 29.36
N HIS A 230 -3.36 -4.37 30.43
CA HIS A 230 -3.97 -4.76 31.69
C HIS A 230 -4.05 -3.59 32.68
N LYS A 231 -5.23 -3.41 33.31
CA LYS A 231 -5.39 -2.50 34.43
C LYS A 231 -4.92 -3.18 35.75
N PRO A 232 -4.13 -2.53 36.61
CA PRO A 232 -3.62 -1.18 36.48
C PRO A 232 -2.44 -1.06 35.52
N PHE A 233 -2.32 0.05 34.81
CA PHE A 233 -1.23 0.33 33.89
C PHE A 233 -0.68 1.75 34.15
N GLU A 234 0.57 1.94 33.81
CA GLU A 234 1.24 3.23 33.87
C GLU A 234 0.81 4.13 32.68
N ARG A 235 0.86 5.45 32.89
CA ARG A 235 0.49 6.42 31.84
C ARG A 235 1.39 6.30 30.61
N GLU A 236 2.68 6.10 30.85
CA GLU A 236 3.69 5.92 29.80
C GLU A 236 3.43 4.63 28.99
N GLU A 237 3.03 3.54 29.64
CA GLU A 237 2.71 2.28 28.95
C GLU A 237 1.52 2.46 28.01
N LEU A 238 0.44 3.10 28.46
CA LEU A 238 -0.70 3.42 27.61
C LEU A 238 -0.26 4.28 26.42
N TYR A 239 0.53 5.33 26.67
CA TYR A 239 1.02 6.21 25.62
C TYR A 239 1.84 5.46 24.58
N CYS A 240 2.82 4.66 25.00
CA CYS A 240 3.67 3.89 24.09
C CYS A 240 2.86 2.96 23.20
N ARG A 241 1.86 2.26 23.74
CA ARG A 241 1.00 1.36 22.96
C ARG A 241 0.14 2.12 21.95
N VAL A 242 -0.47 3.20 22.37
CA VAL A 242 -1.26 4.05 21.45
C VAL A 242 -0.38 4.65 20.38
N LEU A 243 0.82 5.12 20.74
CA LEU A 243 1.79 5.67 19.81
C LEU A 243 2.19 4.65 18.75
N HIS A 244 2.61 3.45 19.16
CA HIS A 244 2.99 2.37 18.24
C HIS A 244 1.84 2.02 17.29
N GLY A 245 0.61 1.93 17.82
CA GLY A 245 -0.57 1.66 17.00
C GLY A 245 -0.85 2.75 15.96
N VAL A 246 -0.79 4.02 16.37
CA VAL A 246 -0.97 5.16 15.46
C VAL A 246 0.12 5.20 14.39
N GLU A 247 1.39 5.00 14.78
CA GLU A 247 2.50 4.93 13.82
C GLU A 247 2.40 3.77 12.82
N ALA A 248 1.89 2.63 13.28
CA ALA A 248 1.64 1.50 12.38
C ALA A 248 0.58 1.85 11.32
N VAL A 249 -0.51 2.50 11.74
CA VAL A 249 -1.56 2.99 10.84
C VAL A 249 -1.02 4.05 9.88
N GLU A 250 -0.25 5.04 10.37
CA GLU A 250 0.37 6.08 9.54
C GLU A 250 1.27 5.46 8.45
N ARG A 251 2.15 4.51 8.84
CA ARG A 251 3.02 3.79 7.88
C ARG A 251 2.23 3.02 6.84
N MET A 252 1.16 2.33 7.25
CA MET A 252 0.31 1.58 6.33
C MET A 252 -0.40 2.49 5.32
N LEU A 253 -0.93 3.63 5.79
CA LEU A 253 -1.58 4.62 4.93
C LEU A 253 -0.60 5.24 3.94
N GLU A 254 0.65 5.53 4.36
CA GLU A 254 1.68 6.06 3.47
C GLU A 254 2.11 5.03 2.42
N ILE A 255 2.28 3.76 2.80
CA ILE A 255 2.55 2.68 1.83
C ILE A 255 1.43 2.61 0.78
N LYS A 256 0.17 2.59 1.21
CA LYS A 256 -0.99 2.58 0.30
C LYS A 256 -1.04 3.81 -0.60
N ARG A 257 -0.66 4.98 -0.08
CA ARG A 257 -0.56 6.21 -0.85
C ARG A 257 0.51 6.12 -1.94
N LEU A 258 1.72 5.67 -1.56
CA LEU A 258 2.84 5.51 -2.49
C LEU A 258 2.52 4.48 -3.58
N GLU A 259 1.89 3.36 -3.23
CA GLU A 259 1.44 2.37 -4.20
C GLU A 259 0.40 2.93 -5.17
N ARG A 260 -0.54 3.76 -4.68
CA ARG A 260 -1.52 4.44 -5.53
C ARG A 260 -0.86 5.43 -6.48
N LEU A 261 0.08 6.24 -6.00
CA LEU A 261 0.84 7.18 -6.81
C LEU A 261 1.68 6.45 -7.86
N ARG A 262 2.37 5.37 -7.48
CA ARG A 262 3.12 4.52 -8.42
C ARG A 262 2.24 4.01 -9.55
N ARG A 263 1.07 3.48 -9.22
CA ARG A 263 0.11 2.97 -10.21
C ARG A 263 -0.40 4.06 -11.16
N MET A 264 -0.78 5.23 -10.62
CA MET A 264 -1.22 6.36 -11.44
C MET A 264 -0.12 6.84 -12.39
N PHE A 265 1.12 6.95 -11.90
CA PHE A 265 2.27 7.38 -12.71
C PHE A 265 2.55 6.40 -13.85
N LEU A 266 2.54 5.08 -13.58
CA LEU A 266 2.73 4.06 -14.60
C LEU A 266 1.64 4.09 -15.68
N SER A 267 0.38 4.27 -15.27
CA SER A 267 -0.75 4.40 -16.22
C SER A 267 -0.65 5.63 -17.11
N MET A 268 -0.26 6.77 -16.55
CA MET A 268 -0.08 8.02 -17.29
C MET A 268 1.08 7.91 -18.29
N LEU A 269 2.24 7.40 -17.85
CA LEU A 269 3.38 7.19 -18.74
C LEU A 269 3.05 6.25 -19.90
N ALA A 270 2.32 5.16 -19.63
CA ALA A 270 1.91 4.23 -20.67
C ALA A 270 1.02 4.90 -21.73
N HIS A 271 0.08 5.74 -21.31
CA HIS A 271 -0.78 6.51 -22.22
C HIS A 271 0.06 7.48 -23.07
N ASP A 272 0.94 8.25 -22.44
CA ASP A 272 1.71 9.29 -23.11
C ASP A 272 2.80 8.72 -24.05
N LEU A 273 3.24 7.48 -23.83
CA LEU A 273 4.13 6.76 -24.75
C LEU A 273 3.39 6.16 -25.95
N LYS A 274 2.14 5.71 -25.76
CA LYS A 274 1.36 5.05 -26.81
C LYS A 274 1.03 5.99 -27.98
N SER A 275 0.72 7.24 -27.70
CA SER A 275 0.34 8.24 -28.73
C SER A 275 1.49 8.53 -29.71
N PRO A 276 2.70 8.96 -29.28
CA PRO A 276 3.81 9.21 -30.20
C PRO A 276 4.31 7.93 -30.89
N ALA A 277 4.32 6.79 -30.19
CA ALA A 277 4.67 5.50 -30.79
C ALA A 277 3.71 5.10 -31.91
N GLY A 278 2.40 5.36 -31.74
CA GLY A 278 1.38 5.16 -32.78
C GLY A 278 1.63 6.05 -34.00
N GLY A 279 2.00 7.31 -33.80
CA GLY A 279 2.38 8.25 -34.88
C GLY A 279 3.60 7.76 -35.66
N ILE A 280 4.64 7.26 -34.96
CA ILE A 280 5.84 6.68 -35.59
C ILE A 280 5.48 5.46 -36.45
N VAL A 281 4.63 4.55 -35.93
CA VAL A 281 4.16 3.38 -36.68
C VAL A 281 3.35 3.79 -37.90
N GLY A 282 2.45 4.78 -37.77
CA GLY A 282 1.64 5.31 -38.86
C GLY A 282 2.50 5.89 -39.97
N ALA A 283 3.46 6.75 -39.64
CA ALA A 283 4.37 7.36 -40.60
C ALA A 283 5.24 6.30 -41.32
N ALA A 284 5.78 5.33 -40.58
CA ALA A 284 6.57 4.25 -41.17
C ALA A 284 5.74 3.35 -42.11
N ASN A 285 4.47 3.09 -41.76
CA ASN A 285 3.58 2.30 -42.62
C ASN A 285 3.22 3.06 -43.91
N LEU A 286 2.94 4.37 -43.88
CA LEU A 286 2.69 5.19 -45.08
C LEU A 286 3.87 5.12 -46.05
N ILE A 287 5.13 5.07 -45.53
CA ILE A 287 6.32 4.89 -46.36
C ILE A 287 6.33 3.48 -46.96
N LEU A 288 6.06 2.43 -46.16
CA LEU A 288 6.06 1.03 -46.60
C LEU A 288 4.98 0.73 -47.64
N ASP A 289 3.81 1.36 -47.52
CA ASP A 289 2.66 1.22 -48.40
C ASP A 289 2.78 2.02 -49.72
N GLY A 290 3.90 2.73 -49.89
CA GLY A 290 4.21 3.46 -51.10
C GLY A 290 3.42 4.77 -51.30
N VAL A 291 2.69 5.22 -50.28
CA VAL A 291 1.94 6.50 -50.31
C VAL A 291 2.89 7.70 -50.56
N CYS A 292 4.14 7.60 -50.14
CA CYS A 292 5.17 8.65 -50.33
C CYS A 292 5.94 8.52 -51.63
N GLY A 293 5.50 7.67 -52.58
CA GLY A 293 6.17 7.38 -53.83
C GLY A 293 7.04 6.11 -53.79
N GLU A 294 7.73 5.77 -54.91
CA GLU A 294 8.63 4.63 -54.97
C GLU A 294 9.87 4.86 -54.09
N ILE A 295 10.18 3.91 -53.20
CA ILE A 295 11.31 3.95 -52.29
C ILE A 295 12.32 2.86 -52.62
N GLY A 296 13.62 3.15 -52.48
CA GLY A 296 14.68 2.18 -52.60
C GLY A 296 14.65 1.10 -51.48
N GLY A 297 15.30 -0.06 -51.74
CA GLY A 297 15.30 -1.16 -50.83
C GLY A 297 15.81 -0.82 -49.42
N GLU A 298 16.86 -0.04 -49.30
CA GLU A 298 17.43 0.39 -48.01
C GLU A 298 16.44 1.25 -47.19
N VAL A 299 15.70 2.15 -47.84
CA VAL A 299 14.70 3.00 -47.18
C VAL A 299 13.52 2.14 -46.70
N ARG A 300 13.12 1.13 -47.48
CA ARG A 300 12.09 0.16 -47.12
C ARG A 300 12.47 -0.66 -45.90
N GLU A 301 13.73 -1.15 -45.84
CA GLU A 301 14.25 -1.87 -44.67
C GLU A 301 14.27 -0.97 -43.43
N MET A 302 14.74 0.28 -43.55
CA MET A 302 14.77 1.23 -42.44
C MET A 302 13.37 1.55 -41.93
N ALA A 303 12.39 1.77 -42.83
CA ALA A 303 10.99 2.00 -42.47
C ALA A 303 10.38 0.80 -41.75
N ALA A 304 10.72 -0.42 -42.17
CA ALA A 304 10.28 -1.65 -41.50
C ALA A 304 10.83 -1.77 -40.07
N VAL A 305 12.11 -1.45 -39.88
CA VAL A 305 12.75 -1.43 -38.53
C VAL A 305 12.08 -0.39 -37.63
N ILE A 306 11.81 0.81 -38.13
CA ILE A 306 11.14 1.89 -37.40
C ILE A 306 9.72 1.48 -37.01
N SER A 307 8.94 0.92 -37.97
CA SER A 307 7.58 0.42 -37.71
C SER A 307 7.59 -0.69 -36.65
N GLN A 308 8.54 -1.63 -36.73
CA GLN A 308 8.68 -2.70 -35.75
C GLN A 308 9.02 -2.17 -34.34
N ALA A 309 9.93 -1.20 -34.25
CA ALA A 309 10.30 -0.59 -32.98
C ALA A 309 9.10 0.19 -32.36
N GLY A 310 8.37 0.95 -33.17
CA GLY A 310 7.16 1.65 -32.73
C GLY A 310 6.07 0.70 -32.24
N ARG A 311 5.79 -0.40 -32.97
CA ARG A 311 4.84 -1.44 -32.53
C ARG A 311 5.26 -2.08 -31.19
N ARG A 312 6.55 -2.30 -30.99
CA ARG A 312 7.06 -2.78 -29.69
C ARG A 312 6.75 -1.80 -28.56
N LEU A 313 6.98 -0.50 -28.77
CA LEU A 313 6.66 0.55 -27.79
C LEU A 313 5.16 0.58 -27.47
N CYS A 314 4.29 0.52 -28.48
CA CYS A 314 2.84 0.45 -28.28
C CYS A 314 2.44 -0.79 -27.45
N SER A 315 3.02 -1.96 -27.75
CA SER A 315 2.78 -3.20 -26.98
C SER A 315 3.23 -3.07 -25.52
N LEU A 316 4.40 -2.46 -25.28
CA LEU A 316 4.92 -2.21 -23.94
C LEU A 316 3.99 -1.30 -23.13
N ALA A 317 3.56 -0.19 -23.73
CA ALA A 317 2.62 0.73 -23.12
C ALA A 317 1.27 0.06 -22.80
N SER A 318 0.73 -0.72 -23.75
CA SER A 318 -0.51 -1.47 -23.51
C SER A 318 -0.37 -2.49 -22.37
N ASN A 319 0.71 -3.27 -22.33
CA ASN A 319 0.97 -4.23 -21.27
C ASN A 319 1.07 -3.56 -19.88
N MET A 320 1.64 -2.36 -19.81
CA MET A 320 1.76 -1.59 -18.58
C MET A 320 0.40 -1.06 -18.08
N GLN A 321 -0.47 -0.62 -19.00
CA GLN A 321 -1.85 -0.25 -18.67
C GLN A 321 -2.66 -1.43 -18.14
N ASP A 322 -2.53 -2.60 -18.79
CA ASP A 322 -3.27 -3.79 -18.37
C ASP A 322 -2.81 -4.30 -17.01
N LEU A 323 -1.50 -4.32 -16.75
CA LEU A 323 -0.97 -4.65 -15.43
C LEU A 323 -1.58 -3.73 -14.34
N THR A 324 -1.66 -2.42 -14.63
CA THR A 324 -2.25 -1.46 -13.70
C THR A 324 -3.75 -1.72 -13.47
N ARG A 325 -4.49 -2.11 -14.52
CA ARG A 325 -5.92 -2.48 -14.40
C ARG A 325 -6.11 -3.76 -13.60
N LEU A 326 -5.24 -4.75 -13.81
CA LEU A 326 -5.25 -6.01 -13.05
C LEU A 326 -4.94 -5.78 -11.57
N GLU A 327 -3.87 -5.04 -11.24
CA GLU A 327 -3.51 -4.71 -9.85
C GLU A 327 -4.61 -3.93 -9.10
N THR A 328 -5.48 -3.23 -9.82
CA THR A 328 -6.59 -2.46 -9.23
C THR A 328 -7.92 -3.22 -9.17
N GLY A 329 -7.96 -4.46 -9.68
CA GLY A 329 -9.21 -5.22 -9.81
C GLY A 329 -10.22 -4.57 -10.77
N ARG A 330 -9.76 -3.66 -11.65
CA ARG A 330 -10.61 -2.91 -12.60
C ARG A 330 -10.62 -3.52 -14.00
N LEU A 331 -10.06 -4.71 -14.17
CA LEU A 331 -10.19 -5.43 -15.42
C LEU A 331 -11.55 -6.13 -15.43
N GLU A 332 -12.56 -5.44 -15.92
CA GLU A 332 -13.91 -5.98 -16.15
C GLU A 332 -14.00 -6.42 -17.60
N PRO A 333 -14.08 -7.74 -17.90
CA PRO A 333 -14.23 -8.23 -19.26
C PRO A 333 -15.57 -7.79 -19.88
N ALA A 334 -15.54 -7.28 -21.11
CA ALA A 334 -16.76 -7.02 -21.88
C ALA A 334 -17.29 -8.35 -22.47
N LEU A 335 -17.98 -9.13 -21.64
CA LEU A 335 -18.42 -10.46 -22.00
C LEU A 335 -19.50 -10.42 -23.11
N VAL A 336 -19.23 -11.13 -24.21
CA VAL A 336 -20.17 -11.35 -25.33
C VAL A 336 -20.19 -12.83 -25.70
N MET A 337 -21.29 -13.29 -26.34
CA MET A 337 -21.35 -14.64 -26.87
C MET A 337 -20.44 -14.73 -28.10
N ALA A 338 -19.36 -15.50 -27.99
CA ALA A 338 -18.36 -15.64 -29.04
C ALA A 338 -17.90 -17.11 -29.21
N HIS A 339 -17.34 -17.41 -30.37
CA HIS A 339 -16.79 -18.71 -30.72
C HIS A 339 -15.27 -18.75 -30.43
N LEU A 340 -14.88 -19.40 -29.34
CA LEU A 340 -13.48 -19.52 -28.94
C LEU A 340 -12.65 -20.32 -29.96
N ASP A 341 -13.21 -21.33 -30.56
CA ASP A 341 -12.56 -22.15 -31.61
C ASP A 341 -12.22 -21.34 -32.86
N ALA A 342 -13.15 -20.47 -33.31
CA ALA A 342 -12.91 -19.57 -34.42
C ALA A 342 -11.82 -18.54 -34.10
N LEU A 343 -11.89 -17.94 -32.94
CA LEU A 343 -10.90 -16.98 -32.44
C LEU A 343 -9.50 -17.63 -32.33
N ALA A 344 -9.40 -18.82 -31.76
CA ALA A 344 -8.15 -19.56 -31.62
C ALA A 344 -7.55 -19.91 -33.00
N LEU A 345 -8.36 -20.31 -33.98
CA LEU A 345 -7.90 -20.60 -35.33
C LEU A 345 -7.38 -19.35 -36.04
N GLU A 346 -8.04 -18.21 -35.85
CA GLU A 346 -7.59 -16.92 -36.39
C GLU A 346 -6.21 -16.52 -35.79
N ARG A 347 -6.07 -16.60 -34.46
CA ARG A 347 -4.80 -16.27 -33.80
C ARG A 347 -3.68 -17.24 -34.18
N ALA A 348 -3.96 -18.51 -34.36
CA ALA A 348 -2.96 -19.48 -34.81
C ALA A 348 -2.47 -19.19 -36.24
N ARG A 349 -3.35 -18.79 -37.17
CA ARG A 349 -2.95 -18.36 -38.52
C ARG A 349 -2.01 -17.14 -38.52
N LEU A 350 -2.31 -16.15 -37.66
CA LEU A 350 -1.46 -15.00 -37.52
C LEU A 350 -0.08 -15.35 -36.93
N ALA A 351 -0.06 -16.26 -35.95
CA ALA A 351 1.18 -16.79 -35.39
C ALA A 351 2.01 -17.56 -36.41
N GLU A 352 1.38 -18.35 -37.30
CA GLU A 352 2.03 -19.11 -38.37
C GLU A 352 2.80 -18.20 -39.35
N ALA A 353 2.18 -17.07 -39.72
CA ALA A 353 2.86 -16.07 -40.57
C ALA A 353 4.16 -15.53 -39.92
N THR A 354 4.14 -15.34 -38.59
CA THR A 354 5.35 -14.91 -37.83
C THR A 354 6.35 -16.05 -37.66
N ALA A 355 5.86 -17.28 -37.49
CA ALA A 355 6.67 -18.50 -37.28
C ALA A 355 7.41 -18.95 -38.55
N ALA A 356 6.90 -18.57 -39.74
CA ALA A 356 7.50 -18.91 -41.04
C ALA A 356 8.95 -18.47 -41.15
N GLY A 357 9.34 -17.32 -40.57
CA GLY A 357 10.74 -16.86 -40.54
C GLY A 357 11.72 -17.76 -39.77
N LYS A 358 11.22 -18.65 -38.90
CA LYS A 358 11.96 -19.67 -38.18
C LYS A 358 11.71 -21.09 -38.71
N SER A 359 10.94 -21.25 -39.80
CA SER A 359 10.48 -22.56 -40.31
C SER A 359 9.69 -23.38 -39.25
N ILE A 360 9.02 -22.73 -38.29
CA ILE A 360 8.21 -23.36 -37.27
C ILE A 360 6.80 -23.55 -37.81
N ARG A 361 6.25 -24.76 -37.67
CA ARG A 361 4.85 -25.07 -38.05
C ARG A 361 3.93 -24.87 -36.86
N VAL A 362 2.74 -24.29 -37.11
CA VAL A 362 1.69 -24.15 -36.10
C VAL A 362 0.55 -25.08 -36.43
N GLU A 363 0.31 -26.10 -35.62
CA GLU A 363 -0.80 -27.07 -35.79
C GLU A 363 -1.91 -26.71 -34.82
N THR A 364 -3.13 -26.55 -35.34
CA THR A 364 -4.32 -26.30 -34.51
C THR A 364 -5.24 -27.52 -34.53
N ARG A 365 -5.60 -27.99 -33.32
CA ARG A 365 -6.60 -29.04 -33.10
C ARG A 365 -7.68 -28.48 -32.18
N ALA A 366 -8.75 -27.96 -32.76
CA ALA A 366 -9.88 -27.43 -32.04
C ALA A 366 -11.07 -28.37 -32.16
N ALA A 367 -11.66 -28.77 -31.04
CA ALA A 367 -13.00 -29.36 -31.03
C ALA A 367 -13.99 -28.24 -31.37
N GLN A 368 -15.07 -28.59 -32.03
CA GLN A 368 -16.18 -27.67 -32.26
C GLN A 368 -16.81 -27.34 -30.90
N LEU A 369 -16.83 -26.05 -30.54
CA LEU A 369 -17.32 -25.57 -29.25
C LEU A 369 -18.62 -24.78 -29.47
N PRO A 370 -19.55 -24.82 -28.51
CA PRO A 370 -20.69 -23.90 -28.51
C PRO A 370 -20.21 -22.47 -28.30
N PRO A 371 -20.97 -21.44 -28.69
CA PRO A 371 -20.70 -20.06 -28.30
C PRO A 371 -20.66 -19.97 -26.80
N MET A 372 -19.68 -19.21 -26.26
CA MET A 372 -19.49 -19.04 -24.82
C MET A 372 -19.30 -17.56 -24.48
N SER A 373 -19.62 -17.20 -23.24
CA SER A 373 -19.52 -15.84 -22.75
C SER A 373 -18.05 -15.50 -22.47
N LEU A 374 -17.45 -14.65 -23.30
CA LEU A 374 -16.06 -14.20 -23.13
C LEU A 374 -15.85 -12.82 -23.76
N ASP A 375 -14.76 -12.15 -23.40
CA ASP A 375 -14.27 -10.95 -24.08
C ASP A 375 -13.27 -11.37 -25.17
N PRO A 376 -13.64 -11.26 -26.47
CA PRO A 376 -12.81 -11.77 -27.56
C PRO A 376 -11.45 -11.06 -27.66
N ASP A 377 -11.39 -9.75 -27.36
CA ASP A 377 -10.16 -8.97 -27.44
C ASP A 377 -9.17 -9.36 -26.35
N LEU A 378 -9.66 -9.55 -25.12
CA LEU A 378 -8.83 -10.00 -24.02
C LEU A 378 -8.34 -11.45 -24.21
N ILE A 379 -9.20 -12.36 -24.67
CA ILE A 379 -8.81 -13.75 -24.92
C ILE A 379 -7.87 -13.86 -26.13
N ALA A 380 -8.07 -13.05 -27.17
CA ALA A 380 -7.11 -12.94 -28.28
C ALA A 380 -5.70 -12.60 -27.78
N ARG A 381 -5.61 -11.67 -26.82
CA ARG A 381 -4.31 -11.28 -26.22
C ARG A 381 -3.67 -12.40 -25.40
N VAL A 382 -4.46 -13.21 -24.68
CA VAL A 382 -3.94 -14.41 -24.01
C VAL A 382 -3.36 -15.38 -25.03
N LEU A 383 -4.10 -15.68 -26.10
CA LEU A 383 -3.65 -16.57 -27.17
C LEU A 383 -2.40 -16.04 -27.87
N ASP A 384 -2.37 -14.76 -28.25
CA ASP A 384 -1.22 -14.10 -28.88
C ASP A 384 0.02 -14.17 -28.01
N ASN A 385 -0.14 -13.97 -26.70
CA ASN A 385 0.99 -14.03 -25.75
C ASN A 385 1.53 -15.46 -25.63
N LEU A 386 0.66 -16.47 -25.50
CA LEU A 386 1.07 -17.86 -25.39
C LEU A 386 1.69 -18.37 -26.70
N LEU A 387 1.08 -18.09 -27.86
CA LEU A 387 1.58 -18.48 -29.18
C LEU A 387 2.91 -17.78 -29.51
N SER A 388 3.01 -16.48 -29.22
CA SER A 388 4.27 -15.72 -29.39
C SER A 388 5.40 -16.28 -28.54
N ASN A 389 5.11 -16.64 -27.27
CA ASN A 389 6.09 -17.28 -26.41
C ASN A 389 6.52 -18.65 -26.96
N ALA A 390 5.57 -19.48 -27.41
CA ALA A 390 5.86 -20.78 -27.99
C ALA A 390 6.79 -20.69 -29.21
N VAL A 391 6.52 -19.75 -30.15
CA VAL A 391 7.38 -19.51 -31.34
C VAL A 391 8.74 -18.96 -30.94
N LYS A 392 8.81 -18.11 -29.94
CA LYS A 392 10.00 -17.43 -29.49
C LYS A 392 11.02 -18.37 -28.84
N PHE A 393 10.55 -19.32 -28.03
CA PHE A 393 11.42 -20.27 -27.32
C PHE A 393 11.65 -21.57 -28.08
N SER A 394 10.87 -21.85 -29.13
CA SER A 394 11.06 -23.02 -29.97
C SER A 394 12.29 -22.91 -30.87
N PRO A 395 13.04 -24.00 -31.09
CA PRO A 395 14.10 -24.04 -32.08
C PRO A 395 13.55 -23.97 -33.52
N PRO A 396 14.34 -23.51 -34.49
CA PRO A 396 13.92 -23.53 -35.90
C PRO A 396 13.52 -24.93 -36.37
N GLY A 397 12.47 -25.00 -37.21
CA GLY A 397 11.99 -26.28 -37.79
C GLY A 397 11.07 -27.07 -36.84
N SER A 398 10.77 -26.58 -35.64
CA SER A 398 9.98 -27.26 -34.65
C SER A 398 8.44 -27.11 -34.90
N LEU A 399 7.65 -27.71 -34.01
CA LEU A 399 6.19 -27.70 -34.07
C LEU A 399 5.62 -27.04 -32.81
N VAL A 400 4.77 -26.03 -33.00
CA VAL A 400 3.90 -25.46 -31.95
C VAL A 400 2.49 -26.01 -32.16
N ARG A 401 1.88 -26.51 -31.09
CA ARG A 401 0.54 -27.10 -31.16
C ARG A 401 -0.43 -26.37 -30.26
N LEU A 402 -1.52 -25.85 -30.87
CA LEU A 402 -2.67 -25.27 -30.15
C LEU A 402 -3.78 -26.33 -30.13
N THR A 403 -4.27 -26.65 -28.94
CA THR A 403 -5.34 -27.65 -28.76
C THR A 403 -6.46 -27.05 -27.90
N LEU A 404 -7.69 -27.21 -28.36
CA LEU A 404 -8.90 -26.85 -27.60
C LEU A 404 -9.72 -28.10 -27.39
N ARG A 405 -10.10 -28.36 -26.14
CA ARG A 405 -10.97 -29.51 -25.81
C ARG A 405 -11.95 -29.17 -24.69
N PRO A 406 -13.18 -29.62 -24.74
CA PRO A 406 -14.08 -29.53 -23.61
C PRO A 406 -13.61 -30.47 -22.48
N ALA A 407 -13.82 -30.05 -21.25
CA ALA A 407 -13.47 -30.80 -20.02
C ALA A 407 -14.52 -30.51 -18.93
N GLY A 408 -15.63 -31.24 -18.95
CA GLY A 408 -16.80 -30.97 -18.11
C GLY A 408 -17.45 -29.63 -18.49
N ASP A 409 -17.59 -28.73 -17.50
CA ASP A 409 -18.19 -27.41 -17.70
C ASP A 409 -17.16 -26.33 -18.12
N GLU A 410 -15.93 -26.73 -18.39
CA GLU A 410 -14.83 -25.84 -18.82
C GLU A 410 -14.32 -26.25 -20.21
N VAL A 411 -13.70 -25.30 -20.90
CA VAL A 411 -12.85 -25.57 -22.07
C VAL A 411 -11.41 -25.45 -21.66
N VAL A 412 -10.58 -26.44 -21.98
CA VAL A 412 -9.14 -26.39 -21.82
C VAL A 412 -8.48 -25.97 -23.12
N VAL A 413 -7.74 -24.90 -23.11
CA VAL A 413 -6.86 -24.43 -24.19
C VAL A 413 -5.41 -24.73 -23.82
N ARG A 414 -4.67 -25.39 -24.72
CA ARG A 414 -3.30 -25.82 -24.51
C ARG A 414 -2.43 -25.38 -25.68
N VAL A 415 -1.38 -24.61 -25.40
CA VAL A 415 -0.33 -24.22 -26.35
C VAL A 415 0.96 -24.94 -25.96
N ALA A 416 1.39 -25.89 -26.78
CA ALA A 416 2.58 -26.70 -26.53
C ALA A 416 3.70 -26.33 -27.52
N ASP A 417 4.89 -26.17 -27.01
CA ASP A 417 6.13 -25.89 -27.77
C ASP A 417 7.18 -26.99 -27.61
N GLN A 418 8.23 -26.94 -28.42
CA GLN A 418 9.38 -27.82 -28.36
C GLN A 418 10.64 -27.08 -27.93
N GLY A 419 10.49 -26.10 -27.05
CA GLY A 419 11.56 -25.28 -26.49
C GLY A 419 12.42 -26.01 -25.46
N PRO A 420 13.29 -25.29 -24.74
CA PRO A 420 14.22 -25.88 -23.75
C PRO A 420 13.50 -26.38 -22.49
N GLY A 421 12.21 -26.14 -22.34
CA GLY A 421 11.48 -26.43 -21.11
C GLY A 421 11.80 -25.45 -19.98
N ILE A 422 11.23 -25.72 -18.81
CA ILE A 422 11.26 -24.83 -17.64
C ILE A 422 11.66 -25.64 -16.42
N LEU A 423 12.68 -25.13 -15.68
CA LEU A 423 13.13 -25.74 -14.45
C LEU A 423 12.00 -25.74 -13.39
N THR A 424 11.88 -26.83 -12.64
CA THR A 424 10.83 -26.95 -11.61
C THR A 424 10.89 -25.83 -10.58
N GLU A 425 12.11 -25.41 -10.21
CA GLU A 425 12.36 -24.33 -9.27
C GLU A 425 11.91 -22.94 -9.78
N GLU A 426 11.82 -22.76 -11.09
CA GLU A 426 11.42 -21.50 -11.71
C GLU A 426 9.92 -21.39 -12.00
N ARG A 427 9.16 -22.50 -11.94
CA ARG A 427 7.72 -22.50 -12.31
C ARG A 427 6.88 -21.52 -11.49
N HIS A 428 7.16 -21.36 -10.20
CA HIS A 428 6.46 -20.46 -9.30
C HIS A 428 6.68 -18.95 -9.59
N ARG A 429 7.68 -18.63 -10.45
CA ARG A 429 8.02 -17.27 -10.85
C ARG A 429 7.45 -16.87 -12.21
N LEU A 430 6.94 -17.83 -12.99
CA LEU A 430 6.47 -17.64 -14.36
C LEU A 430 5.42 -16.55 -14.55
N PHE A 431 4.48 -16.47 -13.62
CA PHE A 431 3.35 -15.53 -13.67
C PHE A 431 3.60 -14.24 -12.87
N LYS A 432 4.79 -14.10 -12.24
CA LYS A 432 5.14 -12.85 -11.55
C LYS A 432 5.56 -11.77 -12.55
N PRO A 433 5.03 -10.54 -12.40
CA PRO A 433 5.40 -9.44 -13.28
C PRO A 433 6.92 -9.16 -13.25
N PHE A 434 7.50 -8.84 -14.42
CA PHE A 434 8.92 -8.50 -14.62
C PHE A 434 9.92 -9.63 -14.37
N GLU A 435 9.46 -10.83 -14.03
CA GLU A 435 10.33 -11.98 -13.84
C GLU A 435 10.79 -12.55 -15.19
N ARG A 436 12.07 -12.92 -15.23
CA ARG A 436 12.71 -13.59 -16.37
C ARG A 436 13.35 -14.89 -15.88
N LEU A 437 13.11 -15.96 -16.63
CA LEU A 437 13.68 -17.25 -16.33
C LEU A 437 15.04 -17.44 -17.03
N SER A 438 15.71 -18.54 -16.72
CA SER A 438 17.00 -18.92 -17.31
C SER A 438 16.91 -19.22 -18.82
N ALA A 439 15.74 -19.66 -19.30
CA ALA A 439 15.49 -19.95 -20.72
C ALA A 439 15.64 -18.69 -21.58
N ARG A 440 16.49 -18.79 -22.61
CA ARG A 440 16.75 -17.69 -23.55
C ARG A 440 15.99 -17.88 -24.86
N PRO A 441 15.43 -16.82 -25.44
CA PRO A 441 14.83 -16.86 -26.78
C PRO A 441 15.84 -17.29 -27.85
N THR A 442 15.36 -18.05 -28.83
CA THR A 442 16.24 -18.65 -29.87
C THR A 442 16.77 -17.66 -30.92
N ALA A 443 16.12 -16.50 -31.10
CA ALA A 443 16.53 -15.43 -32.01
C ALA A 443 16.87 -14.11 -31.30
N GLY A 444 17.20 -14.15 -30.00
CA GLY A 444 17.60 -12.95 -29.24
C GLY A 444 16.49 -11.94 -28.96
N GLU A 445 15.22 -12.33 -29.08
CA GLU A 445 14.07 -11.47 -28.83
C GLU A 445 14.04 -11.04 -27.34
N LYS A 446 13.87 -9.76 -27.09
CA LYS A 446 13.73 -9.22 -25.74
C LYS A 446 12.27 -9.26 -25.29
N SER A 447 12.01 -9.74 -24.06
CA SER A 447 10.70 -9.65 -23.40
C SER A 447 10.80 -8.97 -22.04
N LEU A 448 9.73 -8.32 -21.61
CA LEU A 448 9.67 -7.62 -20.32
C LEU A 448 9.22 -8.51 -19.15
N GLY A 449 8.80 -9.74 -19.41
CA GLY A 449 8.25 -10.61 -18.37
C GLY A 449 6.85 -10.18 -17.86
N LEU A 450 6.07 -9.46 -18.67
CA LEU A 450 4.72 -9.02 -18.32
C LEU A 450 3.61 -9.89 -18.92
N GLY A 451 3.88 -10.53 -20.06
CA GLY A 451 2.85 -11.19 -20.84
C GLY A 451 2.10 -12.31 -20.09
N LEU A 452 2.85 -13.18 -19.38
CA LEU A 452 2.22 -14.28 -18.65
C LEU A 452 1.44 -13.80 -17.43
N ALA A 453 1.91 -12.78 -16.72
CA ALA A 453 1.16 -12.18 -15.61
C ALA A 453 -0.16 -11.54 -16.10
N ILE A 454 -0.13 -10.88 -17.25
CA ILE A 454 -1.34 -10.32 -17.88
C ILE A 454 -2.29 -11.46 -18.32
N ALA A 455 -1.76 -12.53 -18.93
CA ALA A 455 -2.57 -13.68 -19.33
C ALA A 455 -3.26 -14.34 -18.13
N GLU A 456 -2.55 -14.50 -17.00
CA GLU A 456 -3.12 -15.02 -15.76
C GLU A 456 -4.27 -14.13 -15.26
N GLY A 457 -4.07 -12.83 -15.20
CA GLY A 457 -5.10 -11.91 -14.75
C GLY A 457 -6.33 -11.87 -15.67
N ILE A 458 -6.13 -11.92 -17.00
CA ILE A 458 -7.24 -11.99 -17.96
C ILE A 458 -8.04 -13.29 -17.79
N VAL A 459 -7.36 -14.43 -17.68
CA VAL A 459 -8.00 -15.74 -17.49
C VAL A 459 -8.76 -15.78 -16.17
N ALA A 460 -8.15 -15.26 -15.08
CA ALA A 460 -8.81 -15.16 -13.77
C ALA A 460 -10.06 -14.26 -13.82
N ALA A 461 -10.01 -13.14 -14.55
CA ALA A 461 -11.17 -12.25 -14.73
C ALA A 461 -12.32 -12.90 -15.51
N HIS A 462 -12.05 -13.96 -16.29
CA HIS A 462 -13.05 -14.81 -16.95
C HIS A 462 -13.46 -16.02 -16.10
N GLY A 463 -13.05 -16.11 -14.83
CA GLY A 463 -13.38 -17.25 -13.97
C GLY A 463 -12.57 -18.52 -14.27
N GLY A 464 -11.54 -18.44 -15.10
CA GLY A 464 -10.67 -19.55 -15.46
C GLY A 464 -9.40 -19.64 -14.62
N ARG A 465 -8.54 -20.59 -14.96
CA ARG A 465 -7.20 -20.77 -14.38
C ARG A 465 -6.16 -21.02 -15.47
N ILE A 466 -4.91 -20.60 -15.24
CA ILE A 466 -3.77 -20.84 -16.14
C ILE A 466 -2.66 -21.59 -15.40
N TRP A 467 -1.98 -22.51 -16.09
CA TRP A 467 -0.84 -23.25 -15.54
C TRP A 467 0.13 -23.64 -16.65
N VAL A 468 1.27 -24.26 -16.29
CA VAL A 468 2.27 -24.79 -17.20
C VAL A 468 2.57 -26.24 -16.89
N GLU A 469 2.70 -27.06 -17.94
CA GLU A 469 3.22 -28.41 -17.92
C GLU A 469 4.54 -28.39 -18.69
N SER A 470 5.68 -28.65 -18.03
CA SER A 470 6.97 -28.57 -18.68
C SER A 470 8.00 -29.39 -17.95
N GLU A 471 8.91 -30.05 -18.71
CA GLU A 471 10.12 -30.67 -18.18
C GLU A 471 11.33 -30.10 -18.90
N PRO A 472 12.47 -29.94 -18.22
CA PRO A 472 13.68 -29.47 -18.85
C PRO A 472 14.07 -30.33 -20.08
N GLY A 473 14.27 -29.69 -21.21
CA GLY A 473 14.60 -30.35 -22.49
C GLY A 473 13.43 -30.96 -23.26
N GLN A 474 12.19 -30.93 -22.72
CA GLN A 474 11.02 -31.52 -23.40
C GLN A 474 9.99 -30.49 -23.88
N GLY A 475 10.34 -29.20 -23.85
CA GLY A 475 9.44 -28.12 -24.19
C GLY A 475 8.51 -27.72 -23.05
N ALA A 476 7.57 -26.83 -23.34
CA ALA A 476 6.57 -26.38 -22.42
C ALA A 476 5.16 -26.41 -23.03
N ALA A 477 4.16 -26.63 -22.20
CA ALA A 477 2.77 -26.52 -22.58
C ALA A 477 2.05 -25.57 -21.58
N PHE A 478 1.69 -24.40 -22.06
CA PHE A 478 0.85 -23.47 -21.32
C PHE A 478 -0.60 -23.82 -21.53
N CYS A 479 -1.32 -24.00 -20.43
CA CYS A 479 -2.70 -24.41 -20.42
C CYS A 479 -3.54 -23.38 -19.67
N PHE A 480 -4.75 -23.11 -20.16
CA PHE A 480 -5.73 -22.35 -19.40
C PHE A 480 -7.15 -22.91 -19.60
N THR A 481 -8.03 -22.63 -18.63
CA THR A 481 -9.46 -22.97 -18.72
C THR A 481 -10.32 -21.73 -18.83
N LEU A 482 -11.49 -21.89 -19.45
CA LEU A 482 -12.59 -20.93 -19.41
C LEU A 482 -13.90 -21.70 -19.15
N PRO A 483 -14.82 -21.18 -18.30
CA PRO A 483 -16.11 -21.78 -18.08
C PRO A 483 -16.96 -21.71 -19.36
N MET A 484 -17.69 -22.81 -19.73
CA MET A 484 -18.58 -22.84 -20.87
C MET A 484 -19.91 -22.15 -20.62
N SER A 485 -20.37 -22.11 -19.35
CA SER A 485 -21.55 -21.37 -18.92
C SER A 485 -21.16 -20.45 -17.81
N MET A 486 -21.33 -19.12 -17.97
CA MET A 486 -21.42 -18.20 -16.83
C MET A 486 -22.89 -17.98 -16.53
N ASP A 487 -23.37 -18.50 -15.38
CA ASP A 487 -24.63 -18.06 -14.79
C ASP A 487 -24.48 -16.61 -14.34
N PHE A 488 -25.20 -15.69 -14.95
CA PHE A 488 -25.22 -14.26 -14.61
C PHE A 488 -25.87 -13.98 -13.24
N SER A 489 -26.31 -15.01 -12.49
CA SER A 489 -27.02 -14.87 -11.21
C SER A 489 -26.12 -14.48 -10.02
N ASP A 490 -24.81 -14.81 -10.03
CA ASP A 490 -23.94 -14.60 -8.86
C ASP A 490 -23.26 -13.22 -8.78
N GLN A 491 -23.28 -12.42 -9.83
CA GLN A 491 -22.72 -11.05 -9.77
C GLN A 491 -23.71 -9.99 -9.25
N ALA A 492 -25.02 -10.25 -9.32
CA ALA A 492 -26.02 -9.32 -8.79
C ALA A 492 -26.09 -9.35 -7.26
N ASP A 493 -25.82 -10.49 -6.61
CA ASP A 493 -25.86 -10.63 -5.16
C ASP A 493 -24.57 -10.15 -4.46
N ALA A 494 -23.45 -10.08 -5.15
CA ALA A 494 -22.21 -9.52 -4.60
C ALA A 494 -22.20 -7.99 -4.57
N CYS A 495 -23.02 -7.30 -5.38
CA CYS A 495 -23.16 -5.84 -5.38
C CYS A 495 -24.21 -5.32 -4.38
N ILE A 496 -25.10 -6.18 -3.87
CA ILE A 496 -26.15 -5.79 -2.88
C ILE A 496 -25.69 -6.09 -1.44
N SER A 497 -24.63 -6.89 -1.27
CA SER A 497 -24.06 -7.26 0.04
C SER A 497 -22.65 -6.71 0.32
N SER A 498 -22.18 -5.72 -0.43
CA SER A 498 -20.91 -5.01 -0.16
C SER A 498 -21.14 -3.59 0.35
#